data_47a1d4068e7eccd63e98471a9fe58fbd
#
_entry.id   47a1d4068e7eccd63e98471a9fe58fbd
#
_cell.length_a   1.000
_cell.length_b   1.000
_cell.length_c   1.000
_cell.angle_alpha   90.00
_cell.angle_beta   90.00
_cell.angle_gamma   90.00
#
_symmetry.space_group_name_H-M   'P 1'
#
loop_
_entity.id
_entity.type
_entity.pdbx_description
1 polymer ?
#
loop_
_entity_poly.entity_id
_entity_poly.type
_entity_poly.pdbx_seq_one_letter_code
_entity_poly.pdbx_strand_id
1 'polypeptide(L)'
;MSCGQIALTNLGCFPNKYYASEVDKFAIQQTRHVFPNTIHIGDVTQVDVSKLDKIDLIIGGSPCQSFSFAGKQAGMATTENIEVTDLDQYLDLKIMGFEFTGQSYLFWEYMRILTEVRKYNPNVKFLLENVVMSKKWEAVLTNAIGVEPVKINSNLVSAQNRKRLYWTNIAEITQPEDEGIFIRDILEDDVDEKYHVSDKALEGMANRARVNAAKGNGFGARMVSPEGKANTLCVYRENRDHNLIVASRGRTGSDGVTRQHLEPRTDGKSNCLTTVQKDNLLIENRGTLRRLTPAECARLQTVPDWYEWVVSDTQIYRMCGNGWTVRVIEHILKNLFV
;
A
#
# COMPACT_ATOMS: atom_id res chain seq x y z
N MET A 1 1.90 -9.08 7.28
CA MET A 1 1.35 -8.24 8.37
C MET A 1 -0.08 -8.66 8.75
N SER A 2 -0.87 -9.24 7.86
CA SER A 2 -2.24 -9.72 8.11
C SER A 2 -3.22 -8.65 8.60
N CYS A 3 -3.29 -7.54 7.87
CA CYS A 3 -4.16 -6.39 8.21
C CYS A 3 -5.63 -6.78 8.41
N GLY A 4 -6.13 -7.79 7.69
CA GLY A 4 -7.50 -8.31 7.87
C GLY A 4 -7.72 -8.93 9.25
N GLN A 5 -6.74 -9.70 9.77
CA GLN A 5 -6.84 -10.26 11.14
C GLN A 5 -6.73 -9.17 12.20
N ILE A 6 -5.85 -8.18 12.00
CA ILE A 6 -5.75 -7.04 12.92
C ILE A 6 -7.10 -6.32 12.99
N ALA A 7 -7.70 -6.00 11.84
CA ALA A 7 -9.00 -5.32 11.79
C ALA A 7 -10.12 -6.13 12.45
N LEU A 8 -10.20 -7.44 12.18
CA LEU A 8 -11.17 -8.33 12.84
C LEU A 8 -10.96 -8.38 14.36
N THR A 9 -9.70 -8.48 14.81
CA THR A 9 -9.35 -8.49 16.24
C THR A 9 -9.79 -7.18 16.92
N ASN A 10 -9.53 -6.04 16.31
CA ASN A 10 -9.94 -4.74 16.84
C ASN A 10 -11.47 -4.58 16.90
N LEU A 11 -12.20 -5.23 16.00
CA LEU A 11 -13.67 -5.31 16.02
C LEU A 11 -14.22 -6.37 17.00
N GLY A 12 -13.36 -7.08 17.74
CA GLY A 12 -13.76 -8.16 18.63
C GLY A 12 -14.27 -9.42 17.91
N CYS A 13 -13.99 -9.54 16.61
CA CYS A 13 -14.38 -10.68 15.81
C CYS A 13 -13.21 -11.67 15.68
N PHE A 14 -13.40 -12.87 16.19
CA PHE A 14 -12.40 -13.94 16.20
C PHE A 14 -12.92 -15.10 15.33
N PRO A 15 -12.47 -15.24 14.07
CA PRO A 15 -12.90 -16.31 13.20
C PRO A 15 -12.43 -17.67 13.74
N ASN A 16 -13.26 -18.70 13.63
CA ASN A 16 -12.92 -20.06 14.03
C ASN A 16 -11.69 -20.58 13.26
N LYS A 17 -11.58 -20.24 11.99
CA LYS A 17 -10.44 -20.54 11.13
C LYS A 17 -10.11 -19.33 10.26
N TYR A 18 -8.83 -19.06 10.10
CA TYR A 18 -8.33 -18.03 9.21
C TYR A 18 -7.28 -18.64 8.27
N TYR A 19 -7.60 -18.70 7.00
CA TYR A 19 -6.71 -19.17 5.95
C TYR A 19 -5.95 -17.97 5.36
N ALA A 20 -4.65 -18.11 5.15
CA ALA A 20 -3.82 -17.09 4.53
C ALA A 20 -3.01 -17.67 3.38
N SER A 21 -3.23 -17.15 2.17
CA SER A 21 -2.37 -17.41 1.03
C SER A 21 -1.28 -16.35 0.98
N GLU A 22 -0.04 -16.72 1.23
CA GLU A 22 1.14 -15.86 1.29
C GLU A 22 2.40 -16.68 0.99
N VAL A 23 3.32 -16.12 0.23
CA VAL A 23 4.59 -16.73 -0.14
C VAL A 23 5.81 -16.03 0.45
N ASP A 24 5.67 -14.79 0.92
CA ASP A 24 6.76 -14.06 1.56
C ASP A 24 7.05 -14.63 2.95
N LYS A 25 8.22 -15.23 3.10
CA LYS A 25 8.65 -15.89 4.33
C LYS A 25 8.62 -14.98 5.57
N PHE A 26 8.90 -13.68 5.39
CA PHE A 26 8.92 -12.73 6.50
C PHE A 26 7.50 -12.33 6.90
N ALA A 27 6.60 -12.18 5.92
CA ALA A 27 5.18 -11.96 6.19
C ALA A 27 4.56 -13.18 6.90
N ILE A 28 4.92 -14.40 6.50
CA ILE A 28 4.50 -15.63 7.16
C ILE A 28 5.06 -15.70 8.59
N GLN A 29 6.37 -15.42 8.77
CA GLN A 29 7.02 -15.39 10.09
C GLN A 29 6.30 -14.40 11.03
N GLN A 30 6.07 -13.19 10.57
CA GLN A 30 5.39 -12.14 11.31
C GLN A 30 3.95 -12.53 11.68
N THR A 31 3.20 -13.08 10.72
CA THR A 31 1.83 -13.53 10.97
C THR A 31 1.77 -14.68 11.96
N ARG A 32 2.67 -15.66 11.87
CA ARG A 32 2.73 -16.78 12.83
C ARG A 32 3.06 -16.34 14.25
N HIS A 33 3.83 -15.26 14.41
CA HIS A 33 4.14 -14.74 15.73
C HIS A 33 2.90 -14.11 16.36
N VAL A 34 2.20 -13.23 15.66
CA VAL A 34 1.06 -12.49 16.21
C VAL A 34 -0.23 -13.31 16.19
N PHE A 35 -0.41 -14.14 15.15
CA PHE A 35 -1.60 -14.96 14.93
C PHE A 35 -1.22 -16.43 14.70
N PRO A 36 -0.81 -17.16 15.74
CA PRO A 36 -0.26 -18.53 15.62
C PRO A 36 -1.25 -19.54 15.03
N ASN A 37 -2.55 -19.28 15.16
CA ASN A 37 -3.62 -20.14 14.64
C ASN A 37 -3.93 -19.91 13.14
N THR A 38 -3.19 -19.03 12.46
CA THR A 38 -3.36 -18.81 11.01
C THR A 38 -2.95 -20.06 10.22
N ILE A 39 -3.84 -20.53 9.37
CA ILE A 39 -3.61 -21.67 8.48
C ILE A 39 -3.02 -21.13 7.17
N HIS A 40 -1.71 -21.27 7.00
CA HIS A 40 -1.03 -20.87 5.76
C HIS A 40 -1.26 -21.91 4.66
N ILE A 41 -1.86 -21.48 3.55
CA ILE A 41 -2.20 -22.33 2.41
C ILE A 41 -1.31 -22.10 1.18
N GLY A 42 -0.23 -21.32 1.34
CA GLY A 42 0.82 -21.16 0.33
C GLY A 42 0.47 -20.22 -0.82
N ASP A 43 0.84 -20.61 -2.03
CA ASP A 43 0.66 -19.80 -3.24
C ASP A 43 -0.82 -19.74 -3.65
N VAL A 44 -1.31 -18.53 -3.92
CA VAL A 44 -2.69 -18.28 -4.35
C VAL A 44 -3.06 -19.03 -5.64
N THR A 45 -2.09 -19.29 -6.52
CA THR A 45 -2.27 -20.03 -7.78
C THR A 45 -2.53 -21.51 -7.56
N GLN A 46 -2.24 -22.02 -6.36
CA GLN A 46 -2.37 -23.44 -5.98
C GLN A 46 -3.51 -23.70 -4.99
N VAL A 47 -4.25 -22.65 -4.62
CA VAL A 47 -5.38 -22.80 -3.68
C VAL A 47 -6.47 -23.67 -4.29
N ASP A 48 -6.79 -24.76 -3.61
CA ASP A 48 -7.88 -25.67 -3.90
C ASP A 48 -9.01 -25.43 -2.89
N VAL A 49 -10.04 -24.77 -3.33
CA VAL A 49 -11.18 -24.37 -2.48
C VAL A 49 -11.92 -25.59 -1.94
N SER A 50 -11.92 -26.73 -2.64
CA SER A 50 -12.60 -27.96 -2.21
C SER A 50 -12.02 -28.57 -0.93
N LYS A 51 -10.78 -28.18 -0.57
CA LYS A 51 -10.08 -28.61 0.65
C LYS A 51 -10.25 -27.67 1.83
N LEU A 52 -10.91 -26.54 1.62
CA LEU A 52 -11.16 -25.56 2.67
C LEU A 52 -12.52 -25.83 3.34
N ASP A 53 -12.64 -25.46 4.60
CA ASP A 53 -13.95 -25.40 5.24
C ASP A 53 -14.80 -24.30 4.60
N LYS A 54 -16.06 -24.21 4.99
CA LYS A 54 -16.95 -23.15 4.54
C LYS A 54 -16.32 -21.77 4.82
N ILE A 55 -16.18 -20.98 3.76
CA ILE A 55 -15.64 -19.62 3.83
C ILE A 55 -16.80 -18.62 3.89
N ASP A 56 -16.83 -17.81 4.94
CA ASP A 56 -17.85 -16.78 5.13
C ASP A 56 -17.39 -15.39 4.70
N LEU A 57 -16.06 -15.15 4.67
CA LEU A 57 -15.46 -13.88 4.27
C LEU A 57 -14.16 -14.13 3.49
N ILE A 58 -14.01 -13.47 2.34
CA ILE A 58 -12.76 -13.41 1.56
C ILE A 58 -12.25 -11.98 1.57
N ILE A 59 -11.01 -11.79 2.03
CA ILE A 59 -10.35 -10.48 2.01
C ILE A 59 -9.10 -10.61 1.14
N GLY A 60 -8.90 -9.71 0.17
CA GLY A 60 -7.75 -9.76 -0.70
C GLY A 60 -7.29 -8.40 -1.18
N GLY A 61 -6.02 -8.34 -1.62
CA GLY A 61 -5.44 -7.23 -2.32
C GLY A 61 -4.50 -7.78 -3.38
N SER A 62 -4.91 -7.75 -4.65
CA SER A 62 -4.06 -8.23 -5.73
C SER A 62 -2.89 -7.27 -5.98
N PRO A 63 -1.72 -7.77 -6.42
CA PRO A 63 -0.57 -6.92 -6.70
C PRO A 63 -0.91 -5.81 -7.70
N CYS A 64 -0.53 -4.57 -7.34
CA CYS A 64 -0.92 -3.37 -8.07
C CYS A 64 0.17 -2.83 -9.02
N GLN A 65 1.31 -3.51 -9.16
CA GLN A 65 2.51 -2.98 -9.83
C GLN A 65 2.26 -2.59 -11.29
N SER A 66 1.40 -3.33 -12.02
CA SER A 66 1.05 -3.04 -13.40
C SER A 66 -0.16 -2.12 -13.56
N PHE A 67 -0.86 -1.76 -12.47
CA PHE A 67 -2.00 -0.84 -12.49
C PHE A 67 -1.62 0.56 -12.01
N SER A 68 -0.63 0.66 -11.13
CA SER A 68 -0.22 1.92 -10.50
C SER A 68 0.27 2.93 -11.54
N PHE A 69 -0.13 4.20 -11.39
CA PHE A 69 0.42 5.32 -12.18
C PHE A 69 1.94 5.51 -12.00
N ALA A 70 2.52 4.97 -10.94
CA ALA A 70 3.97 4.94 -10.72
C ALA A 70 4.65 3.74 -11.41
N GLY A 71 3.88 2.78 -11.95
CA GLY A 71 4.37 1.60 -12.65
C GLY A 71 4.29 1.73 -14.17
N LYS A 72 4.55 0.64 -14.88
CA LYS A 72 4.52 0.59 -16.35
C LYS A 72 3.11 0.69 -16.95
N GLN A 73 2.06 0.66 -16.13
CA GLN A 73 0.64 0.61 -16.54
C GLN A 73 0.32 -0.48 -17.58
N ALA A 74 1.10 -1.57 -17.56
CA ALA A 74 1.01 -2.65 -18.55
C ALA A 74 -0.28 -3.49 -18.39
N GLY A 75 -1.00 -3.32 -17.24
CA GLY A 75 -2.22 -4.07 -16.98
C GLY A 75 -1.97 -5.55 -16.71
N MET A 76 -2.83 -6.39 -17.26
CA MET A 76 -2.74 -7.85 -17.16
C MET A 76 -2.58 -8.44 -18.55
N ALA A 77 -1.44 -9.06 -18.83
CA ALA A 77 -1.15 -9.67 -20.11
C ALA A 77 -0.24 -10.90 -19.96
N THR A 78 -0.23 -11.75 -20.99
CA THR A 78 0.78 -12.80 -21.14
C THR A 78 2.14 -12.22 -21.56
N THR A 79 3.19 -13.03 -21.48
CA THR A 79 4.53 -12.66 -22.03
C THR A 79 4.50 -12.40 -23.52
N GLU A 80 3.51 -12.94 -24.24
CA GLU A 80 3.26 -12.71 -25.67
C GLU A 80 2.38 -11.49 -25.95
N ASN A 81 2.09 -10.65 -24.92
CA ASN A 81 1.26 -9.46 -24.97
C ASN A 81 -0.24 -9.71 -25.29
N ILE A 82 -0.76 -10.89 -24.99
CA ILE A 82 -2.21 -11.13 -25.01
C ILE A 82 -2.80 -10.48 -23.76
N GLU A 83 -3.63 -9.48 -23.93
CA GLU A 83 -4.29 -8.80 -22.81
C GLU A 83 -5.39 -9.70 -22.23
N VAL A 84 -5.47 -9.79 -20.90
CA VAL A 84 -6.41 -10.65 -20.17
C VAL A 84 -7.46 -9.76 -19.50
N THR A 85 -8.70 -9.88 -19.92
CA THR A 85 -9.81 -9.01 -19.51
C THR A 85 -10.98 -9.73 -18.83
N ASP A 86 -10.97 -11.05 -18.82
CA ASP A 86 -11.98 -11.86 -18.13
C ASP A 86 -11.39 -13.15 -17.54
N LEU A 87 -12.14 -13.78 -16.62
CA LEU A 87 -11.69 -14.94 -15.88
C LEU A 87 -11.56 -16.20 -16.77
N ASP A 88 -12.50 -16.40 -17.68
CA ASP A 88 -12.50 -17.60 -18.53
C ASP A 88 -11.29 -17.57 -19.47
N GLN A 89 -11.01 -16.41 -20.08
CA GLN A 89 -9.79 -16.17 -20.87
C GLN A 89 -8.53 -16.46 -20.05
N TYR A 90 -8.48 -16.00 -18.79
CA TYR A 90 -7.35 -16.28 -17.91
C TYR A 90 -7.15 -17.79 -17.68
N LEU A 91 -8.23 -18.50 -17.38
CA LEU A 91 -8.18 -19.93 -17.10
C LEU A 91 -7.77 -20.75 -18.33
N ASP A 92 -8.28 -20.39 -19.49
CA ASP A 92 -7.93 -21.04 -20.76
C ASP A 92 -6.45 -20.86 -21.08
N LEU A 93 -5.94 -19.61 -20.99
CA LEU A 93 -4.52 -19.32 -21.21
C LEU A 93 -3.63 -20.04 -20.19
N LYS A 94 -4.05 -20.12 -18.93
CA LYS A 94 -3.34 -20.86 -17.89
C LYS A 94 -3.28 -22.36 -18.20
N ILE A 95 -4.39 -22.96 -18.63
CA ILE A 95 -4.44 -24.39 -19.05
C ILE A 95 -3.55 -24.65 -20.27
N MET A 96 -3.51 -23.71 -21.23
CA MET A 96 -2.65 -23.77 -22.40
C MET A 96 -1.15 -23.57 -22.08
N GLY A 97 -0.81 -23.23 -20.84
CA GLY A 97 0.57 -23.08 -20.38
C GLY A 97 1.20 -21.72 -20.71
N PHE A 98 0.39 -20.68 -20.99
CA PHE A 98 0.91 -19.33 -21.16
C PHE A 98 1.48 -18.77 -19.86
N GLU A 99 2.59 -18.03 -19.99
CA GLU A 99 3.17 -17.28 -18.89
C GLU A 99 2.60 -15.84 -18.86
N PHE A 100 2.44 -15.29 -17.65
CA PHE A 100 1.87 -13.97 -17.46
C PHE A 100 2.94 -12.95 -17.04
N THR A 101 2.80 -11.73 -17.53
CA THR A 101 3.74 -10.63 -17.23
C THR A 101 3.42 -9.99 -15.89
N GLY A 102 4.44 -9.83 -15.03
CA GLY A 102 4.29 -9.18 -13.71
C GLY A 102 3.48 -10.03 -12.74
N GLN A 103 2.70 -9.39 -11.88
CA GLN A 103 1.90 -10.06 -10.85
C GLN A 103 0.44 -9.59 -10.80
N SER A 104 0.05 -8.58 -11.58
CA SER A 104 -1.32 -8.02 -11.52
C SER A 104 -2.37 -9.02 -12.01
N TYR A 105 -1.99 -10.00 -12.83
CA TYR A 105 -2.85 -11.10 -13.24
C TYR A 105 -3.34 -11.97 -12.06
N LEU A 106 -2.69 -11.91 -10.90
CA LEU A 106 -3.15 -12.62 -9.69
C LEU A 106 -4.51 -12.11 -9.17
N PHE A 107 -5.01 -11.00 -9.72
CA PHE A 107 -6.41 -10.62 -9.58
C PHE A 107 -7.35 -11.74 -10.06
N TRP A 108 -7.03 -12.43 -11.16
CA TRP A 108 -7.84 -13.52 -11.68
C TRP A 108 -7.84 -14.74 -10.77
N GLU A 109 -6.76 -14.96 -10.01
CA GLU A 109 -6.74 -16.00 -8.96
C GLU A 109 -7.70 -15.65 -7.80
N TYR A 110 -7.76 -14.39 -7.41
CA TYR A 110 -8.77 -13.94 -6.45
C TYR A 110 -10.20 -14.19 -7.01
N MET A 111 -10.44 -13.88 -8.27
CA MET A 111 -11.74 -14.11 -8.92
C MET A 111 -12.07 -15.60 -9.04
N ARG A 112 -11.09 -16.45 -9.37
CA ARG A 112 -11.25 -17.91 -9.39
C ARG A 112 -11.70 -18.41 -8.02
N ILE A 113 -10.97 -18.06 -6.98
CA ILE A 113 -11.28 -18.47 -5.60
C ILE A 113 -12.66 -17.96 -5.18
N LEU A 114 -12.99 -16.70 -5.42
CA LEU A 114 -14.29 -16.13 -5.10
C LEU A 114 -15.42 -16.86 -5.83
N THR A 115 -15.24 -17.17 -7.11
CA THR A 115 -16.20 -17.92 -7.92
C THR A 115 -16.38 -19.34 -7.42
N GLU A 116 -15.30 -20.03 -7.07
CA GLU A 116 -15.35 -21.39 -6.52
C GLU A 116 -16.02 -21.40 -5.13
N VAL A 117 -15.65 -20.47 -4.23
CA VAL A 117 -16.27 -20.37 -2.90
C VAL A 117 -17.77 -20.08 -3.00
N ARG A 118 -18.23 -19.25 -3.95
CA ARG A 118 -19.65 -18.97 -4.17
C ARG A 118 -20.46 -20.23 -4.52
N LYS A 119 -19.86 -21.29 -5.07
CA LYS A 119 -20.54 -22.57 -5.32
C LYS A 119 -20.89 -23.28 -4.01
N TYR A 120 -20.09 -23.11 -2.96
CA TYR A 120 -20.29 -23.71 -1.63
C TYR A 120 -21.01 -22.78 -0.66
N ASN A 121 -20.78 -21.47 -0.78
CA ASN A 121 -21.42 -20.43 0.01
C ASN A 121 -21.82 -19.23 -0.88
N PRO A 122 -23.03 -19.22 -1.46
CA PRO A 122 -23.51 -18.12 -2.31
C PRO A 122 -23.56 -16.77 -1.58
N ASN A 123 -23.65 -16.78 -0.25
CA ASN A 123 -23.72 -15.57 0.59
C ASN A 123 -22.36 -15.11 1.12
N VAL A 124 -21.25 -15.67 0.62
CA VAL A 124 -19.91 -15.27 1.06
C VAL A 124 -19.73 -13.77 0.92
N LYS A 125 -19.23 -13.15 1.99
CA LYS A 125 -18.82 -11.75 1.96
C LYS A 125 -17.43 -11.64 1.39
N PHE A 126 -17.16 -10.54 0.70
CA PHE A 126 -15.83 -10.34 0.14
C PHE A 126 -15.42 -8.87 0.20
N LEU A 127 -14.12 -8.67 0.21
CA LEU A 127 -13.47 -7.37 0.13
C LEU A 127 -12.21 -7.51 -0.72
N LEU A 128 -12.13 -6.77 -1.82
CA LEU A 128 -10.91 -6.61 -2.60
C LEU A 128 -10.43 -5.17 -2.52
N GLU A 129 -9.16 -4.97 -2.18
CA GLU A 129 -8.50 -3.66 -2.22
C GLU A 129 -7.56 -3.56 -3.42
N ASN A 130 -7.51 -2.39 -4.05
CA ASN A 130 -6.44 -2.06 -4.99
C ASN A 130 -6.18 -0.55 -5.08
N VAL A 131 -5.12 -0.16 -5.78
CA VAL A 131 -4.78 1.24 -6.06
C VAL A 131 -5.80 1.89 -6.99
N VAL A 132 -5.89 3.22 -6.95
CA VAL A 132 -6.55 3.97 -8.03
C VAL A 132 -5.77 3.77 -9.32
N MET A 133 -6.43 3.33 -10.36
CA MET A 133 -5.85 2.94 -11.63
C MET A 133 -6.52 3.65 -12.82
N SER A 134 -6.12 3.34 -14.05
CA SER A 134 -6.78 3.86 -15.25
C SER A 134 -8.23 3.36 -15.31
N LYS A 135 -9.12 4.16 -15.91
CA LYS A 135 -10.55 3.80 -16.06
C LYS A 135 -10.76 2.47 -16.79
N LYS A 136 -9.88 2.13 -17.72
CA LYS A 136 -9.92 0.84 -18.43
C LYS A 136 -9.80 -0.33 -17.45
N TRP A 137 -8.75 -0.33 -16.62
CA TRP A 137 -8.51 -1.44 -15.70
C TRP A 137 -9.49 -1.44 -14.52
N GLU A 138 -9.91 -0.25 -14.05
CA GLU A 138 -10.98 -0.14 -13.07
C GLU A 138 -12.28 -0.78 -13.59
N ALA A 139 -12.65 -0.53 -14.84
CA ALA A 139 -13.82 -1.14 -15.47
C ALA A 139 -13.67 -2.67 -15.64
N VAL A 140 -12.48 -3.17 -16.02
CA VAL A 140 -12.22 -4.62 -16.11
C VAL A 140 -12.43 -5.31 -14.77
N LEU A 141 -11.85 -4.77 -13.69
CA LEU A 141 -12.02 -5.32 -12.35
C LEU A 141 -13.47 -5.23 -11.90
N THR A 142 -14.11 -4.08 -12.08
CA THR A 142 -15.52 -3.85 -11.71
C THR A 142 -16.48 -4.81 -12.40
N ASN A 143 -16.31 -5.00 -13.70
CA ASN A 143 -17.12 -5.94 -14.49
C ASN A 143 -16.94 -7.39 -14.02
N ALA A 144 -15.70 -7.80 -13.75
CA ALA A 144 -15.41 -9.15 -13.29
C ALA A 144 -15.97 -9.43 -11.89
N ILE A 145 -15.88 -8.46 -10.96
CA ILE A 145 -16.35 -8.59 -9.58
C ILE A 145 -17.88 -8.44 -9.50
N GLY A 146 -18.45 -7.58 -10.35
CA GLY A 146 -19.89 -7.32 -10.45
C GLY A 146 -20.44 -6.31 -9.44
N VAL A 147 -19.56 -5.51 -8.80
CA VAL A 147 -19.95 -4.40 -7.91
C VAL A 147 -19.05 -3.19 -8.15
N GLU A 148 -19.60 -1.98 -7.98
CA GLU A 148 -18.83 -0.74 -8.07
C GLU A 148 -17.91 -0.57 -6.86
N PRO A 149 -16.68 -0.03 -7.05
CA PRO A 149 -15.77 0.20 -5.96
C PRO A 149 -16.12 1.44 -5.14
N VAL A 150 -15.97 1.34 -3.83
CA VAL A 150 -15.95 2.50 -2.95
C VAL A 150 -14.51 3.03 -2.88
N LYS A 151 -14.33 4.32 -3.19
CA LYS A 151 -13.03 4.97 -3.10
C LYS A 151 -12.87 5.62 -1.73
N ILE A 152 -11.93 5.16 -0.94
CA ILE A 152 -11.63 5.73 0.39
C ILE A 152 -10.20 6.27 0.41
N ASN A 153 -10.02 7.41 1.05
CA ASN A 153 -8.71 7.96 1.35
C ASN A 153 -8.41 7.75 2.84
N SER A 154 -7.31 7.08 3.15
CA SER A 154 -6.89 6.82 4.54
C SER A 154 -6.63 8.09 5.36
N ASN A 155 -6.49 9.27 4.73
CA ASN A 155 -6.28 10.52 5.45
C ASN A 155 -7.44 10.91 6.38
N LEU A 156 -8.58 10.28 6.25
CA LEU A 156 -9.71 10.46 7.16
C LEU A 156 -9.48 9.77 8.52
N VAL A 157 -8.73 8.68 8.55
CA VAL A 157 -8.49 7.86 9.76
C VAL A 157 -7.00 7.67 10.09
N SER A 158 -6.12 8.41 9.41
CA SER A 158 -4.66 8.31 9.55
C SER A 158 -3.99 9.61 9.11
N ALA A 159 -2.76 9.82 9.52
CA ALA A 159 -1.92 10.89 9.00
C ALA A 159 -1.40 10.62 7.57
N GLN A 160 -1.91 9.61 6.86
CA GLN A 160 -1.45 9.18 5.55
C GLN A 160 -2.45 9.48 4.44
N ASN A 161 -2.02 10.13 3.37
CA ASN A 161 -2.83 10.28 2.16
C ASN A 161 -2.66 9.05 1.26
N ARG A 162 -3.59 8.10 1.40
CA ARG A 162 -3.58 6.81 0.69
C ARG A 162 -4.96 6.54 0.10
N LYS A 163 -5.16 6.94 -1.16
CA LYS A 163 -6.41 6.67 -1.91
C LYS A 163 -6.40 5.25 -2.43
N ARG A 164 -7.47 4.49 -2.15
CA ARG A 164 -7.66 3.10 -2.60
C ARG A 164 -9.08 2.87 -3.07
N LEU A 165 -9.24 1.84 -3.88
CA LEU A 165 -10.51 1.32 -4.35
C LEU A 165 -10.82 0.03 -3.58
N TYR A 166 -12.06 -0.11 -3.15
CA TYR A 166 -12.56 -1.25 -2.38
C TYR A 166 -13.82 -1.81 -3.05
N TRP A 167 -13.72 -3.01 -3.60
CA TRP A 167 -14.87 -3.75 -4.14
C TRP A 167 -15.37 -4.71 -3.07
N THR A 168 -16.65 -4.63 -2.73
CA THR A 168 -17.23 -5.47 -1.68
C THR A 168 -18.75 -5.63 -1.87
N ASN A 169 -19.29 -6.75 -1.40
CA ASN A 169 -20.73 -6.96 -1.25
C ASN A 169 -21.23 -6.72 0.18
N ILE A 170 -20.40 -6.15 1.04
CA ILE A 170 -20.84 -5.64 2.33
C ILE A 170 -21.61 -4.35 2.07
N ALA A 171 -22.84 -4.26 2.62
CA ALA A 171 -23.73 -3.15 2.36
C ALA A 171 -23.32 -1.85 3.09
N GLU A 172 -23.84 -0.73 2.64
CA GLU A 172 -23.81 0.58 3.33
C GLU A 172 -22.43 1.13 3.67
N ILE A 173 -21.44 0.90 2.80
CA ILE A 173 -20.10 1.46 3.01
C ILE A 173 -20.12 2.97 2.73
N THR A 174 -19.99 3.76 3.78
CA THR A 174 -19.85 5.22 3.73
C THR A 174 -18.38 5.64 3.78
N GLN A 175 -18.11 6.93 3.60
CA GLN A 175 -16.78 7.48 3.92
C GLN A 175 -16.61 7.49 5.45
N PRO A 176 -15.40 7.15 5.97
CA PRO A 176 -15.10 7.36 7.38
C PRO A 176 -15.20 8.84 7.75
N GLU A 177 -15.51 9.15 9.00
CA GLU A 177 -15.37 10.49 9.54
C GLU A 177 -13.88 10.89 9.60
N ASP A 178 -13.61 12.19 9.43
CA ASP A 178 -12.23 12.70 9.57
C ASP A 178 -11.87 12.80 11.05
N GLU A 179 -10.94 11.97 11.50
CA GLU A 179 -10.47 11.93 12.89
C GLU A 179 -9.43 13.01 13.20
N GLY A 180 -9.06 13.83 12.23
CA GLY A 180 -8.12 14.94 12.41
C GLY A 180 -6.70 14.49 12.79
N ILE A 181 -6.26 13.30 12.41
CA ILE A 181 -4.93 12.76 12.71
C ILE A 181 -3.90 13.37 11.76
N PHE A 182 -2.85 13.97 12.31
CA PHE A 182 -1.76 14.60 11.58
C PHE A 182 -0.42 13.91 11.86
N ILE A 183 0.60 14.29 11.10
CA ILE A 183 1.94 13.71 11.24
C ILE A 183 2.50 13.85 12.66
N ARG A 184 2.31 14.99 13.30
CA ARG A 184 2.76 15.22 14.69
C ARG A 184 2.22 14.17 15.67
N ASP A 185 1.05 13.62 15.37
CA ASP A 185 0.35 12.67 16.26
C ASP A 185 0.92 11.26 16.19
N ILE A 186 1.79 11.00 15.19
CA ILE A 186 2.40 9.68 14.96
C ILE A 186 3.93 9.67 15.17
N LEU A 187 4.55 10.83 15.34
CA LEU A 187 6.02 10.91 15.50
C LEU A 187 6.47 10.39 16.87
N GLU A 188 7.66 9.85 16.89
CA GLU A 188 8.39 9.49 18.10
C GLU A 188 9.19 10.69 18.60
N ASP A 189 9.21 10.91 19.92
CA ASP A 189 9.91 12.03 20.55
C ASP A 189 11.45 11.84 20.53
N ASP A 190 11.90 10.61 20.68
CA ASP A 190 13.32 10.25 20.67
C ASP A 190 13.58 9.22 19.56
N VAL A 191 14.39 9.61 18.58
CA VAL A 191 14.66 8.80 17.38
C VAL A 191 16.14 8.51 17.26
N ASP A 192 16.49 7.23 17.15
CA ASP A 192 17.85 6.73 16.98
C ASP A 192 18.55 7.39 15.78
N GLU A 193 19.82 7.77 15.95
CA GLU A 193 20.65 8.41 14.93
C GLU A 193 20.73 7.61 13.61
N LYS A 194 20.54 6.28 13.64
CA LYS A 194 20.52 5.44 12.44
C LYS A 194 19.43 5.83 11.43
N TYR A 195 18.37 6.52 11.87
CA TYR A 195 17.31 7.02 10.99
C TYR A 195 17.65 8.38 10.37
N HIS A 196 18.60 9.12 10.91
CA HIS A 196 19.06 10.37 10.34
C HIS A 196 19.86 10.14 9.06
N VAL A 197 19.73 11.06 8.11
CA VAL A 197 20.48 11.02 6.86
C VAL A 197 21.83 11.64 7.12
N SER A 198 22.92 10.86 7.00
CA SER A 198 24.27 11.36 7.23
C SER A 198 24.66 12.44 6.21
N ASP A 199 25.55 13.36 6.62
CA ASP A 199 26.08 14.43 5.75
C ASP A 199 26.65 13.87 4.44
N LYS A 200 27.35 12.73 4.52
CA LYS A 200 27.86 12.03 3.34
C LYS A 200 26.75 11.55 2.39
N ALA A 201 25.60 11.10 2.94
CA ALA A 201 24.45 10.72 2.13
C ALA A 201 23.76 11.95 1.53
N LEU A 202 23.68 13.04 2.28
CA LEU A 202 23.17 14.34 1.79
C LEU A 202 24.05 14.89 0.67
N GLU A 203 25.36 14.86 0.82
CA GLU A 203 26.32 15.24 -0.23
C GLU A 203 26.18 14.32 -1.47
N GLY A 204 26.02 13.02 -1.28
CA GLY A 204 25.79 12.06 -2.35
C GLY A 204 24.48 12.34 -3.12
N MET A 205 23.43 12.76 -2.41
CA MET A 205 22.17 13.19 -3.02
C MET A 205 22.35 14.49 -3.82
N ALA A 206 23.04 15.48 -3.24
CA ALA A 206 23.35 16.76 -3.88
C ALA A 206 24.22 16.58 -5.13
N ASN A 207 25.23 15.72 -5.04
CA ASN A 207 26.12 15.42 -6.17
C ASN A 207 25.39 14.71 -7.32
N ARG A 208 24.55 13.73 -7.00
CA ARG A 208 23.66 13.09 -8.00
C ARG A 208 22.72 14.10 -8.67
N ALA A 209 22.16 15.04 -7.90
CA ALA A 209 21.32 16.11 -8.43
C ALA A 209 22.10 16.96 -9.43
N ARG A 210 23.35 17.34 -9.09
CA ARG A 210 24.24 18.14 -9.94
C ARG A 210 24.61 17.42 -11.22
N VAL A 211 25.01 16.13 -11.11
CA VAL A 211 25.38 15.30 -12.27
C VAL A 211 24.20 15.10 -13.21
N ASN A 212 23.01 14.89 -12.68
CA ASN A 212 21.80 14.70 -13.48
C ASN A 212 21.36 16.01 -14.14
N ALA A 213 21.46 17.14 -13.44
CA ALA A 213 21.18 18.45 -14.03
C ALA A 213 22.14 18.78 -15.20
N ALA A 214 23.44 18.45 -15.05
CA ALA A 214 24.43 18.61 -16.11
C ALA A 214 24.17 17.73 -17.34
N LYS A 215 23.49 16.59 -17.18
CA LYS A 215 23.07 15.70 -18.27
C LYS A 215 21.70 16.06 -18.87
N GLY A 216 21.09 17.20 -18.48
CA GLY A 216 19.73 17.55 -18.87
C GLY A 216 18.64 16.70 -18.25
N ASN A 217 19.00 15.74 -17.38
CA ASN A 217 18.08 14.91 -16.64
C ASN A 217 17.74 15.61 -15.34
N GLY A 218 16.54 16.10 -15.15
CA GLY A 218 16.10 16.82 -13.95
C GLY A 218 16.05 15.99 -12.67
N PHE A 219 16.99 15.05 -12.47
CA PHE A 219 17.05 14.15 -11.33
C PHE A 219 17.93 14.72 -10.21
N GLY A 220 17.37 14.87 -9.02
CA GLY A 220 18.12 15.11 -7.79
C GLY A 220 17.34 15.94 -6.77
N ALA A 221 17.59 15.66 -5.48
CA ALA A 221 17.17 16.55 -4.43
C ALA A 221 17.89 17.90 -4.63
N ARG A 222 17.15 18.97 -4.87
CA ARG A 222 17.68 20.33 -4.82
C ARG A 222 17.68 20.79 -3.37
N MET A 223 18.85 20.77 -2.75
CA MET A 223 19.05 21.56 -1.56
C MET A 223 19.18 23.03 -1.98
N VAL A 224 18.30 23.87 -1.50
CA VAL A 224 18.35 25.30 -1.72
C VAL A 224 19.05 25.92 -0.51
N SER A 225 20.04 26.78 -0.75
CA SER A 225 20.64 27.61 0.29
C SER A 225 19.55 28.43 0.99
N PRO A 226 19.66 28.68 2.31
CA PRO A 226 18.73 29.54 3.05
C PRO A 226 18.52 30.93 2.43
N GLU A 227 19.46 31.36 1.57
CA GLU A 227 19.51 32.69 0.93
C GLU A 227 19.13 32.64 -0.57
N GLY A 228 18.87 31.48 -1.14
CA GLY A 228 18.52 31.28 -2.56
C GLY A 228 17.01 31.22 -2.78
N LYS A 229 16.53 31.74 -3.92
CA LYS A 229 15.13 31.56 -4.36
C LYS A 229 14.87 30.09 -4.63
N ALA A 230 14.20 29.41 -3.70
CA ALA A 230 13.67 28.08 -3.89
C ALA A 230 12.46 28.12 -4.81
N ASN A 231 12.39 27.21 -5.79
CA ASN A 231 11.11 26.85 -6.34
C ASN A 231 10.37 26.09 -5.23
N THR A 232 9.49 26.82 -4.54
CA THR A 232 8.43 26.37 -3.65
C THR A 232 8.81 25.31 -2.59
N LEU A 233 9.65 25.74 -1.64
CA LEU A 233 9.55 25.29 -0.26
C LEU A 233 8.92 26.46 0.50
N CYS A 234 7.65 26.40 0.82
CA CYS A 234 6.99 27.41 1.63
C CYS A 234 7.45 27.24 3.08
N VAL A 235 8.44 28.03 3.49
CA VAL A 235 8.73 28.25 4.90
C VAL A 235 7.69 29.25 5.41
N TYR A 236 6.67 28.77 6.09
CA TYR A 236 5.75 29.62 6.83
C TYR A 236 6.40 30.04 8.15
N ARG A 237 6.71 31.33 8.26
CA ARG A 237 7.22 31.96 9.48
C ARG A 237 6.08 32.25 10.42
N GLU A 238 5.51 31.41 11.15
CA GLU A 238 4.68 31.69 12.34
C GLU A 238 3.84 30.47 12.67
N ASN A 239 4.48 29.39 13.15
CA ASN A 239 4.01 28.51 14.21
C ASN A 239 5.00 27.34 14.38
N ARG A 240 5.28 27.06 15.61
CA ARG A 240 6.48 26.38 16.10
C ARG A 240 6.55 24.87 15.91
N ASP A 241 5.83 24.20 15.02
CA ASP A 241 5.87 22.73 14.97
C ASP A 241 5.46 22.16 13.60
N HIS A 242 6.08 22.58 12.50
CA HIS A 242 5.80 21.98 11.22
C HIS A 242 6.95 21.10 10.73
N ASN A 243 6.84 19.79 11.02
CA ASN A 243 7.63 18.78 10.36
C ASN A 243 7.12 18.60 8.92
N LEU A 244 7.95 18.94 7.91
CA LEU A 244 7.61 18.71 6.51
C LEU A 244 7.97 17.30 6.12
N ILE A 245 6.98 16.49 5.77
CA ILE A 245 7.23 15.18 5.17
C ILE A 245 7.39 15.34 3.67
N VAL A 246 8.46 14.76 3.16
CA VAL A 246 8.82 14.81 1.76
C VAL A 246 8.89 13.38 1.22
N ALA A 247 8.10 13.08 0.18
CA ALA A 247 8.26 11.87 -0.60
C ALA A 247 9.15 12.15 -1.81
N SER A 248 10.10 11.27 -2.07
CA SER A 248 10.87 11.28 -3.32
C SER A 248 10.26 10.27 -4.30
N ARG A 249 9.61 10.75 -5.36
CA ARG A 249 8.88 9.89 -6.31
C ARG A 249 9.35 10.07 -7.73
N GLY A 250 9.45 8.95 -8.46
CA GLY A 250 9.64 8.97 -9.91
C GLY A 250 8.34 9.41 -10.60
N ARG A 251 8.41 10.47 -11.40
CA ARG A 251 7.33 10.92 -12.29
C ARG A 251 7.80 10.89 -13.73
N THR A 252 7.03 10.25 -14.59
CA THR A 252 7.31 10.22 -16.04
C THR A 252 6.73 11.48 -16.67
N GLY A 253 7.57 12.29 -17.26
CA GLY A 253 7.16 13.48 -18.00
C GLY A 253 6.53 13.15 -19.36
N SER A 254 6.00 14.16 -20.05
CA SER A 254 5.46 14.03 -21.41
C SER A 254 6.51 13.60 -22.45
N ASP A 255 7.80 13.71 -22.10
CA ASP A 255 8.95 13.25 -22.88
C ASP A 255 9.27 11.75 -22.66
N GLY A 256 8.44 11.02 -21.91
CA GLY A 256 8.65 9.61 -21.57
C GLY A 256 9.77 9.34 -20.55
N VAL A 257 10.43 10.39 -20.04
CA VAL A 257 11.55 10.25 -19.09
C VAL A 257 11.03 10.32 -17.64
N THR A 258 11.39 9.32 -16.85
CA THR A 258 11.06 9.28 -15.40
C THR A 258 12.07 10.09 -14.61
N ARG A 259 11.59 11.11 -13.90
CA ARG A 259 12.41 11.97 -13.01
C ARG A 259 11.95 11.83 -11.56
N GLN A 260 12.90 11.87 -10.62
CA GLN A 260 12.60 11.89 -9.20
C GLN A 260 12.19 13.32 -8.80
N HIS A 261 11.05 13.45 -8.13
CA HIS A 261 10.55 14.69 -7.59
C HIS A 261 10.37 14.57 -6.07
N LEU A 262 10.78 15.60 -5.35
CA LEU A 262 10.40 15.76 -3.95
C LEU A 262 9.00 16.35 -3.91
N GLU A 263 8.09 15.68 -3.22
CA GLU A 263 6.69 16.08 -3.10
C GLU A 263 6.39 16.44 -1.63
N PRO A 264 6.67 17.68 -1.20
CA PRO A 264 6.32 18.12 0.15
C PRO A 264 4.80 18.28 0.29
N ARG A 265 4.30 17.97 1.47
CA ARG A 265 2.90 18.22 1.82
C ARG A 265 2.83 19.32 2.87
N THR A 266 1.85 20.19 2.70
CA THR A 266 1.60 21.32 3.61
C THR A 266 0.34 21.15 4.45
N ASP A 267 -0.38 20.02 4.27
CA ASP A 267 -1.63 19.71 4.97
C ASP A 267 -1.41 18.87 6.24
N GLY A 268 -0.18 18.74 6.72
CA GLY A 268 0.17 17.98 7.91
C GLY A 268 0.01 16.45 7.76
N LYS A 269 -0.19 15.95 6.55
CA LYS A 269 -0.36 14.51 6.27
C LYS A 269 0.83 13.96 5.48
N SER A 270 1.10 12.66 5.57
CA SER A 270 2.11 12.01 4.72
C SER A 270 1.55 11.65 3.34
N ASN A 271 2.44 11.44 2.40
CA ASN A 271 2.12 10.71 1.19
C ASN A 271 1.91 9.22 1.51
N CYS A 272 1.34 8.47 0.55
CA CYS A 272 1.21 7.03 0.68
C CYS A 272 2.57 6.39 0.93
N LEU A 273 2.68 5.56 1.97
CA LEU A 273 3.87 4.74 2.21
C LEU A 273 4.15 3.84 1.01
N THR A 274 5.43 3.75 0.67
CA THR A 274 5.94 2.81 -0.32
C THR A 274 6.77 1.73 0.36
N THR A 275 7.12 0.68 -0.35
CA THR A 275 8.04 -0.37 0.13
C THR A 275 9.49 0.09 0.16
N VAL A 276 9.78 1.29 -0.32
CA VAL A 276 11.12 1.87 -0.44
C VAL A 276 11.32 2.94 0.63
N GLN A 277 12.18 2.68 1.59
CA GLN A 277 12.45 3.53 2.76
C GLN A 277 12.78 4.98 2.40
N LYS A 278 13.60 5.19 1.37
CA LYS A 278 14.04 6.52 0.93
C LYS A 278 12.93 7.43 0.40
N ASP A 279 11.75 6.89 0.16
CA ASP A 279 10.62 7.65 -0.35
C ASP A 279 9.82 8.35 0.77
N ASN A 280 10.14 8.05 2.04
CA ASN A 280 9.44 8.54 3.22
C ASN A 280 10.44 9.28 4.13
N LEU A 281 10.65 10.56 3.85
CA LEU A 281 11.60 11.43 4.55
C LEU A 281 10.87 12.51 5.34
N LEU A 282 11.39 12.85 6.50
CA LEU A 282 10.92 13.92 7.37
C LEU A 282 12.00 14.99 7.49
N ILE A 283 11.64 16.27 7.38
CA ILE A 283 12.50 17.40 7.69
C ILE A 283 12.12 17.92 9.07
N GLU A 284 13.05 17.85 10.01
CA GLU A 284 12.87 18.37 11.37
C GLU A 284 13.20 19.87 11.47
N ASN A 285 12.78 20.50 12.57
CA ASN A 285 12.88 21.95 12.81
C ASN A 285 14.31 22.53 12.71
N ARG A 286 15.36 21.71 12.74
CA ARG A 286 16.76 22.14 12.61
C ARG A 286 17.34 21.91 11.21
N GLY A 287 16.49 21.58 10.22
CA GLY A 287 16.95 21.28 8.86
C GLY A 287 17.59 19.90 8.71
N THR A 288 17.57 19.08 9.74
CA THR A 288 18.01 17.68 9.67
C THR A 288 16.99 16.85 8.92
N LEU A 289 17.46 15.96 8.05
CA LEU A 289 16.63 15.05 7.27
C LEU A 289 16.72 13.65 7.88
N ARG A 290 15.58 13.05 8.17
CA ARG A 290 15.53 11.65 8.62
C ARG A 290 14.45 10.85 7.90
N ARG A 291 14.55 9.55 7.99
CA ARG A 291 13.50 8.62 7.58
C ARG A 291 12.48 8.50 8.71
N LEU A 292 11.24 8.21 8.35
CA LEU A 292 10.28 7.74 9.35
C LEU A 292 10.80 6.42 9.94
N THR A 293 10.58 6.21 11.24
CA THR A 293 10.91 4.94 11.88
C THR A 293 9.91 3.85 11.49
N PRO A 294 10.21 2.56 11.72
CA PRO A 294 9.24 1.49 11.54
C PRO A 294 7.96 1.68 12.35
N ALA A 295 8.07 2.18 13.59
CA ALA A 295 6.93 2.47 14.46
C ALA A 295 6.05 3.58 13.88
N GLU A 296 6.64 4.68 13.41
CA GLU A 296 5.90 5.74 12.74
C GLU A 296 5.20 5.26 11.46
N CYS A 297 5.86 4.39 10.68
CA CYS A 297 5.23 3.77 9.51
C CYS A 297 4.09 2.82 9.88
N ALA A 298 4.21 2.08 10.97
CA ALA A 298 3.13 1.24 11.51
C ALA A 298 1.93 2.10 11.96
N ARG A 299 2.17 3.20 12.68
CA ARG A 299 1.14 4.16 13.07
C ARG A 299 0.44 4.80 11.87
N LEU A 300 1.16 5.12 10.79
CA LEU A 300 0.56 5.57 9.52
C LEU A 300 -0.36 4.55 8.88
N GLN A 301 -0.10 3.25 9.07
CA GLN A 301 -1.01 2.17 8.64
C GLN A 301 -2.03 1.81 9.72
N THR A 302 -2.07 2.58 10.82
CA THR A 302 -2.96 2.37 11.96
C THR A 302 -2.85 0.97 12.55
N VAL A 303 -1.64 0.41 12.53
CA VAL A 303 -1.31 -0.84 13.22
C VAL A 303 -1.31 -0.55 14.71
N PRO A 304 -2.05 -1.30 15.54
CA PRO A 304 -2.16 -1.04 16.96
C PRO A 304 -0.88 -1.37 17.72
N ASP A 305 -0.67 -0.74 18.87
CA ASP A 305 0.53 -0.90 19.70
C ASP A 305 0.71 -2.33 20.25
N TRP A 306 -0.36 -3.12 20.37
CA TRP A 306 -0.26 -4.52 20.77
C TRP A 306 0.37 -5.44 19.69
N TYR A 307 0.55 -4.94 18.46
CA TYR A 307 1.10 -5.71 17.36
C TYR A 307 2.64 -5.74 17.44
N GLU A 308 3.19 -6.82 17.93
CA GLU A 308 4.64 -7.00 18.08
C GLU A 308 5.33 -7.38 16.78
N TRP A 309 6.46 -6.72 16.49
CA TRP A 309 7.26 -6.97 15.32
C TRP A 309 8.45 -7.89 15.64
N VAL A 310 8.62 -8.98 14.87
CA VAL A 310 9.73 -9.96 15.01
C VAL A 310 10.61 -10.05 13.77
N VAL A 311 10.49 -9.08 12.88
CA VAL A 311 11.26 -8.99 11.64
C VAL A 311 12.10 -7.72 11.63
N SER A 312 13.07 -7.62 10.71
CA SER A 312 13.92 -6.43 10.61
C SER A 312 13.16 -5.19 10.15
N ASP A 313 13.68 -3.99 10.47
CA ASP A 313 13.16 -2.70 10.04
C ASP A 313 12.84 -2.68 8.53
N THR A 314 13.73 -3.23 7.70
CA THR A 314 13.52 -3.31 6.24
C THR A 314 12.26 -4.10 5.88
N GLN A 315 11.98 -5.19 6.60
CA GLN A 315 10.77 -5.98 6.36
C GLN A 315 9.52 -5.28 6.91
N ILE A 316 9.63 -4.54 8.01
CA ILE A 316 8.53 -3.72 8.54
C ILE A 316 8.14 -2.65 7.52
N TYR A 317 9.10 -1.88 6.99
CA TYR A 317 8.83 -0.89 5.93
C TYR A 317 8.13 -1.51 4.72
N ARG A 318 8.63 -2.67 4.27
CA ARG A 318 8.03 -3.40 3.15
C ARG A 318 6.59 -3.81 3.44
N MET A 319 6.33 -4.34 4.63
CA MET A 319 4.98 -4.74 5.05
C MET A 319 4.05 -3.55 5.21
N CYS A 320 4.52 -2.42 5.76
CA CYS A 320 3.73 -1.20 5.86
C CYS A 320 3.41 -0.62 4.47
N GLY A 321 4.37 -0.65 3.53
CA GLY A 321 4.16 -0.18 2.16
C GLY A 321 3.13 -1.01 1.40
N ASN A 322 3.20 -2.34 1.52
CA ASN A 322 2.26 -3.28 0.87
C ASN A 322 0.93 -3.43 1.62
N GLY A 323 0.93 -3.18 2.94
CA GLY A 323 -0.22 -3.40 3.79
C GLY A 323 -1.35 -2.39 3.57
N TRP A 324 -2.46 -2.64 4.21
CA TRP A 324 -3.63 -1.75 4.22
C TRP A 324 -3.61 -0.86 5.46
N THR A 325 -4.29 0.28 5.38
CA THR A 325 -4.62 1.06 6.58
C THR A 325 -5.69 0.32 7.35
N VAL A 326 -5.34 -0.21 8.52
CA VAL A 326 -6.18 -1.14 9.30
C VAL A 326 -7.54 -0.52 9.63
N ARG A 327 -7.60 0.74 10.06
CA ARG A 327 -8.86 1.43 10.39
C ARG A 327 -9.80 1.61 9.21
N VAL A 328 -9.30 1.67 7.97
CA VAL A 328 -10.18 1.64 6.79
C VAL A 328 -10.82 0.26 6.63
N ILE A 329 -10.06 -0.81 6.86
CA ILE A 329 -10.61 -2.17 6.81
C ILE A 329 -11.62 -2.40 7.94
N GLU A 330 -11.35 -1.93 9.16
CA GLU A 330 -12.29 -1.94 10.28
C GLU A 330 -13.59 -1.21 9.91
N HIS A 331 -13.47 0.00 9.32
CA HIS A 331 -14.62 0.78 8.91
C HIS A 331 -15.51 0.04 7.91
N ILE A 332 -14.92 -0.71 6.99
CA ILE A 332 -15.68 -1.53 6.02
C ILE A 332 -16.28 -2.76 6.72
N LEU A 333 -15.46 -3.50 7.50
CA LEU A 333 -15.86 -4.78 8.08
C LEU A 333 -16.86 -4.63 9.22
N LYS A 334 -16.91 -3.49 9.93
CA LYS A 334 -17.91 -3.27 11.00
C LYS A 334 -19.34 -3.49 10.52
N ASN A 335 -19.62 -3.22 9.25
CA ASN A 335 -20.95 -3.39 8.65
C ASN A 335 -21.33 -4.87 8.41
N LEU A 336 -20.46 -5.82 8.73
CA LEU A 336 -20.78 -7.26 8.79
C LEU A 336 -21.61 -7.62 10.03
N PHE A 337 -21.61 -6.77 11.05
CA PHE A 337 -22.15 -7.04 12.38
C PHE A 337 -23.36 -6.14 12.71
N VAL A 338 -23.85 -5.39 11.73
CA VAL A 338 -25.03 -4.53 11.85
C VAL A 338 -26.30 -5.24 11.41
#